data_de46761825b6c3a448e13eca7180ea32
#
_entry.id   de46761825b6c3a448e13eca7180ea32
#
_cell.length_a   1.000
_cell.length_b   1.000
_cell.length_c   1.000
_cell.angle_alpha   90.00
_cell.angle_beta   90.00
_cell.angle_gamma   90.00
#
_symmetry.space_group_name_H-M   'P 1'
#
loop_
_entity.id
_entity.type
_entity.pdbx_description
1 polymer ?
#
loop_
_entity_poly.entity_id
_entity_poly.type
_entity_poly.pdbx_seq_one_letter_code
_entity_poly.pdbx_strand_id
1 'polypeptide(L)'
;MSRAAGGGAPPRAHALHRELVHWLNAQALPLWASRGFDQRHGCFQERLTPSGPVPGDARRARVQVRQVYVFANAPALGWPGPAAALVDAGLGHFLRHYRRGDGLFRTLCAADGTALDERAFLYDQAFVLLALAESRKVLGARGDLAPQALGLLDALRRLLKRTGPGFESGLPERMPLLANPHMHLLEAALAWCGAGQDPAWAALVEEITALALTSLIDPASGALLERFGEDWRPLSLAQGQVVEPGHLFEWSWLLQRVGGAAALAAARRLLELGERHGVRGGVALNELNPDLTLHDPSARLWPQTERLKANARLAVREPGH
;
A
#
# COMPACT_ATOMS: atom_id res chain seq x y z
N MET A 1 32.40 -31.99 8.58
CA MET A 1 31.14 -31.86 9.29
C MET A 1 30.99 -30.39 9.72
N SER A 2 30.39 -29.56 8.86
CA SER A 2 30.16 -28.14 9.15
C SER A 2 28.66 -27.98 9.55
N ARG A 3 28.43 -27.57 10.79
CA ARG A 3 27.11 -27.24 11.29
C ARG A 3 26.66 -25.91 10.62
N ALA A 4 25.64 -25.98 9.80
CA ALA A 4 24.92 -24.79 9.37
C ALA A 4 24.34 -24.12 10.63
N ALA A 5 24.82 -22.91 10.95
CA ALA A 5 24.24 -22.08 11.99
C ALA A 5 22.87 -21.61 11.48
N GLY A 6 21.80 -22.16 12.03
CA GLY A 6 20.45 -21.69 11.83
C GLY A 6 20.33 -20.28 12.42
N GLY A 7 20.35 -19.26 11.57
CA GLY A 7 20.13 -17.87 11.95
C GLY A 7 18.68 -17.62 12.36
N GLY A 8 18.28 -18.04 13.57
CA GLY A 8 17.01 -17.65 14.18
C GLY A 8 17.07 -16.18 14.61
N ALA A 9 15.95 -15.45 14.44
CA ALA A 9 15.84 -14.08 14.92
C ALA A 9 16.19 -13.99 16.42
N PRO A 10 16.81 -12.89 16.89
CA PRO A 10 17.21 -12.77 18.28
C PRO A 10 15.99 -12.89 19.23
N PRO A 11 16.17 -13.44 20.44
CA PRO A 11 15.07 -13.70 21.39
C PRO A 11 14.15 -12.49 21.65
N ARG A 12 14.71 -11.27 21.63
CA ARG A 12 13.98 -10.02 21.78
C ARG A 12 13.03 -9.74 20.60
N ALA A 13 13.43 -10.04 19.37
CA ALA A 13 12.58 -9.85 18.19
C ALA A 13 11.37 -10.79 18.24
N HIS A 14 11.55 -12.04 18.66
CA HIS A 14 10.45 -12.97 18.86
C HIS A 14 9.49 -12.53 19.97
N ALA A 15 10.00 -11.95 21.06
CA ALA A 15 9.16 -11.43 22.14
C ALA A 15 8.31 -10.26 21.66
N LEU A 16 8.90 -9.28 20.98
CA LEU A 16 8.19 -8.13 20.40
C LEU A 16 7.16 -8.56 19.35
N HIS A 17 7.49 -9.52 18.50
CA HIS A 17 6.54 -10.07 17.54
C HIS A 17 5.31 -10.65 18.23
N ARG A 18 5.48 -11.49 19.27
CA ARG A 18 4.37 -12.05 20.02
C ARG A 18 3.51 -10.96 20.71
N GLU A 19 4.16 -9.94 21.26
CA GLU A 19 3.47 -8.79 21.88
C GLU A 19 2.60 -8.03 20.86
N LEU A 20 3.16 -7.71 19.70
CA LEU A 20 2.42 -7.03 18.62
C LEU A 20 1.25 -7.88 18.09
N VAL A 21 1.46 -9.17 17.86
CA VAL A 21 0.40 -10.08 17.42
C VAL A 21 -0.68 -10.20 18.51
N HIS A 22 -0.29 -10.29 19.78
CA HIS A 22 -1.25 -10.32 20.89
C HIS A 22 -2.08 -9.03 20.94
N TRP A 23 -1.43 -7.85 20.83
CA TRP A 23 -2.14 -6.56 20.81
C TRP A 23 -3.12 -6.48 19.63
N LEU A 24 -2.70 -6.89 18.42
CA LEU A 24 -3.59 -6.93 17.26
C LEU A 24 -4.81 -7.83 17.51
N ASN A 25 -4.59 -9.04 18.00
CA ASN A 25 -5.64 -10.04 18.16
C ASN A 25 -6.56 -9.77 19.34
N ALA A 26 -6.06 -9.19 20.44
CA ALA A 26 -6.81 -8.96 21.66
C ALA A 26 -7.46 -7.56 21.73
N GLN A 27 -6.95 -6.58 20.98
CA GLN A 27 -7.41 -5.19 21.09
C GLN A 27 -7.82 -4.58 19.75
N ALA A 28 -6.90 -4.46 18.78
CA ALA A 28 -7.17 -3.71 17.57
C ALA A 28 -8.21 -4.38 16.66
N LEU A 29 -8.04 -5.66 16.35
CA LEU A 29 -8.98 -6.39 15.48
C LEU A 29 -10.38 -6.52 16.08
N PRO A 30 -10.56 -6.87 17.39
CA PRO A 30 -11.88 -6.89 17.99
C PRO A 30 -12.56 -5.50 18.02
N LEU A 31 -11.82 -4.44 18.29
CA LEU A 31 -12.35 -3.07 18.28
C LEU A 31 -12.88 -2.69 16.88
N TRP A 32 -12.10 -2.94 15.83
CA TRP A 32 -12.51 -2.62 14.47
C TRP A 32 -13.59 -3.57 13.94
N ALA A 33 -13.60 -4.83 14.35
CA ALA A 33 -14.66 -5.78 13.99
C ALA A 33 -16.02 -5.45 14.62
N SER A 34 -16.03 -4.82 15.81
CA SER A 34 -17.26 -4.45 16.53
C SER A 34 -17.66 -2.99 16.28
N ARG A 35 -16.86 -2.03 16.75
CA ARG A 35 -17.17 -0.59 16.67
C ARG A 35 -16.77 0.03 15.33
N GLY A 36 -15.75 -0.53 14.69
CA GLY A 36 -15.25 -0.07 13.39
C GLY A 36 -16.03 -0.62 12.19
N PHE A 37 -16.99 -1.52 12.39
CA PHE A 37 -17.84 -2.06 11.35
C PHE A 37 -19.31 -1.64 11.58
N ASP A 38 -19.88 -1.00 10.58
CA ASP A 38 -21.28 -0.58 10.54
C ASP A 38 -22.16 -1.77 10.11
N GLN A 39 -22.74 -2.47 11.09
CA GLN A 39 -23.59 -3.64 10.85
C GLN A 39 -24.85 -3.30 10.02
N ARG A 40 -25.36 -2.07 10.13
CA ARG A 40 -26.56 -1.64 9.41
C ARG A 40 -26.31 -1.55 7.90
N HIS A 41 -25.16 -1.03 7.50
CA HIS A 41 -24.85 -0.78 6.10
C HIS A 41 -23.86 -1.82 5.51
N GLY A 42 -23.24 -2.65 6.37
CA GLY A 42 -22.27 -3.66 5.94
C GLY A 42 -20.94 -3.06 5.45
N CYS A 43 -20.52 -1.93 6.02
CA CYS A 43 -19.31 -1.22 5.63
C CYS A 43 -18.46 -0.81 6.83
N PHE A 44 -17.21 -0.40 6.61
CA PHE A 44 -16.34 0.05 7.68
C PHE A 44 -16.55 1.54 7.99
N GLN A 45 -16.37 1.90 9.26
CA GLN A 45 -16.33 3.30 9.70
C GLN A 45 -15.11 4.00 9.11
N GLU A 46 -15.24 5.30 8.86
CA GLU A 46 -14.11 6.09 8.36
C GLU A 46 -13.02 6.23 9.41
N ARG A 47 -13.41 6.42 10.66
CA ARG A 47 -12.54 6.56 11.84
C ARG A 47 -13.29 6.25 13.12
N LEU A 48 -12.52 5.98 14.15
CA LEU A 48 -13.00 5.88 15.52
C LEU A 48 -12.37 6.96 16.39
N THR A 49 -13.17 7.55 17.25
CA THR A 49 -12.71 8.39 18.37
C THR A 49 -12.76 7.59 19.66
N PRO A 50 -12.20 8.07 20.77
CA PRO A 50 -12.39 7.42 22.08
C PRO A 50 -13.87 7.20 22.45
N SER A 51 -14.76 8.09 22.01
CA SER A 51 -16.22 7.96 22.22
C SER A 51 -16.90 7.02 21.22
N GLY A 52 -16.26 6.64 20.12
CA GLY A 52 -16.78 5.72 19.12
C GLY A 52 -16.76 6.23 17.68
N PRO A 53 -17.59 5.63 16.80
CA PRO A 53 -17.74 6.08 15.42
C PRO A 53 -18.23 7.53 15.36
N VAL A 54 -17.80 8.28 14.34
CA VAL A 54 -18.30 9.64 14.09
C VAL A 54 -19.53 9.55 13.19
N PRO A 55 -20.73 9.95 13.67
CA PRO A 55 -21.93 9.90 12.87
C PRO A 55 -21.83 10.77 11.62
N GLY A 56 -22.33 10.28 10.49
CA GLY A 56 -22.40 11.03 9.24
C GLY A 56 -21.05 11.20 8.50
N ASP A 57 -19.96 10.63 9.01
CA ASP A 57 -18.68 10.64 8.27
C ASP A 57 -18.84 9.97 6.91
N ALA A 58 -18.42 10.68 5.86
CA ALA A 58 -18.29 10.09 4.54
C ALA A 58 -17.20 9.02 4.52
N ARG A 59 -17.38 7.99 3.69
CA ARG A 59 -16.52 6.81 3.62
C ARG A 59 -15.63 6.89 2.40
N ARG A 60 -14.32 7.09 2.60
CA ARG A 60 -13.34 7.07 1.50
C ARG A 60 -13.11 5.65 1.00
N ALA A 61 -13.04 5.47 -0.32
CA ALA A 61 -12.78 4.19 -0.98
C ALA A 61 -11.58 3.46 -0.37
N ARG A 62 -10.43 4.16 -0.26
CA ARG A 62 -9.19 3.59 0.31
C ARG A 62 -9.33 3.07 1.73
N VAL A 63 -10.16 3.70 2.56
CA VAL A 63 -10.38 3.23 3.94
C VAL A 63 -11.16 1.93 3.93
N GLN A 64 -12.21 1.83 3.14
CA GLN A 64 -13.03 0.63 3.04
C GLN A 64 -12.19 -0.58 2.61
N VAL A 65 -11.47 -0.46 1.50
CA VAL A 65 -10.69 -1.58 0.94
C VAL A 65 -9.44 -1.91 1.78
N ARG A 66 -8.84 -0.94 2.47
CA ARG A 66 -7.74 -1.21 3.42
C ARG A 66 -8.23 -1.97 4.66
N GLN A 67 -9.44 -1.70 5.14
CA GLN A 67 -10.04 -2.52 6.21
C GLN A 67 -10.35 -3.95 5.72
N VAL A 68 -10.85 -4.10 4.49
CA VAL A 68 -10.99 -5.42 3.85
C VAL A 68 -9.64 -6.16 3.83
N TYR A 69 -8.56 -5.50 3.39
CA TYR A 69 -7.21 -6.05 3.41
C TYR A 69 -6.77 -6.51 4.81
N VAL A 70 -7.00 -5.69 5.83
CA VAL A 70 -6.65 -6.03 7.23
C VAL A 70 -7.34 -7.31 7.68
N PHE A 71 -8.66 -7.40 7.49
CA PHE A 71 -9.40 -8.57 7.91
C PHE A 71 -9.15 -9.81 7.03
N ALA A 72 -8.80 -9.63 5.76
CA ALA A 72 -8.37 -10.75 4.90
C ALA A 72 -7.07 -11.40 5.39
N ASN A 73 -6.20 -10.64 6.07
CA ASN A 73 -4.93 -11.12 6.61
C ASN A 73 -4.99 -11.50 8.11
N ALA A 74 -6.04 -11.14 8.83
CA ALA A 74 -6.17 -11.39 10.27
C ALA A 74 -6.07 -12.89 10.66
N PRO A 75 -6.63 -13.86 9.91
CA PRO A 75 -6.47 -15.28 10.22
C PRO A 75 -5.01 -15.76 10.19
N ALA A 76 -4.18 -15.20 9.30
CA ALA A 76 -2.75 -15.55 9.24
C ALA A 76 -1.98 -15.11 10.49
N LEU A 77 -2.53 -14.14 11.25
CA LEU A 77 -2.01 -13.70 12.54
C LEU A 77 -2.62 -14.49 13.73
N GLY A 78 -3.43 -15.51 13.44
CA GLY A 78 -4.11 -16.32 14.44
C GLY A 78 -5.36 -15.67 15.07
N TRP A 79 -5.93 -14.63 14.44
CA TRP A 79 -7.16 -14.02 14.95
C TRP A 79 -8.38 -14.92 14.74
N PRO A 80 -9.13 -15.29 15.82
CA PRO A 80 -10.24 -16.23 15.75
C PRO A 80 -11.59 -15.59 15.36
N GLY A 81 -11.61 -14.27 15.11
CA GLY A 81 -12.85 -13.54 14.81
C GLY A 81 -13.40 -13.81 13.41
N PRO A 82 -14.55 -13.23 13.07
CA PRO A 82 -15.32 -13.54 11.85
C PRO A 82 -14.74 -12.85 10.60
N ALA A 83 -13.45 -13.07 10.29
CA ALA A 83 -12.72 -12.41 9.21
C ALA A 83 -13.43 -12.55 7.85
N ALA A 84 -13.84 -13.78 7.48
CA ALA A 84 -14.51 -14.02 6.21
C ALA A 84 -15.84 -13.27 6.08
N ALA A 85 -16.64 -13.20 7.15
CA ALA A 85 -17.91 -12.47 7.14
C ALA A 85 -17.71 -10.96 7.00
N LEU A 86 -16.72 -10.38 7.69
CA LEU A 86 -16.39 -8.95 7.59
C LEU A 86 -15.86 -8.58 6.19
N VAL A 87 -15.01 -9.43 5.61
CA VAL A 87 -14.50 -9.25 4.25
C VAL A 87 -15.61 -9.37 3.22
N ASP A 88 -16.46 -10.38 3.33
CA ASP A 88 -17.59 -10.60 2.39
C ASP A 88 -18.56 -9.42 2.41
N ALA A 89 -18.99 -8.99 3.61
CA ALA A 89 -19.91 -7.87 3.75
C ALA A 89 -19.27 -6.55 3.29
N GLY A 90 -18.06 -6.23 3.78
CA GLY A 90 -17.37 -4.97 3.46
C GLY A 90 -17.00 -4.86 1.97
N LEU A 91 -16.46 -5.93 1.38
CA LEU A 91 -16.14 -5.96 -0.04
C LEU A 91 -17.42 -5.94 -0.89
N GLY A 92 -18.45 -6.69 -0.50
CA GLY A 92 -19.74 -6.70 -1.18
C GLY A 92 -20.42 -5.33 -1.20
N HIS A 93 -20.42 -4.60 -0.07
CA HIS A 93 -20.89 -3.22 0.00
C HIS A 93 -20.05 -2.32 -0.93
N PHE A 94 -18.72 -2.42 -0.85
CA PHE A 94 -17.82 -1.61 -1.66
C PHE A 94 -18.05 -1.82 -3.17
N LEU A 95 -18.08 -3.06 -3.63
CA LEU A 95 -18.25 -3.37 -5.05
C LEU A 95 -19.60 -2.89 -5.61
N ARG A 96 -20.66 -2.90 -4.80
CA ARG A 96 -22.00 -2.40 -5.21
C ARG A 96 -22.07 -0.88 -5.31
N HIS A 97 -21.46 -0.17 -4.37
CA HIS A 97 -21.70 1.27 -4.21
C HIS A 97 -20.58 2.15 -4.75
N TYR A 98 -19.34 1.65 -4.83
CA TYR A 98 -18.22 2.46 -5.31
C TYR A 98 -17.91 2.26 -6.78
N ARG A 99 -18.38 1.17 -7.41
CA ARG A 99 -18.14 0.93 -8.83
C ARG A 99 -18.88 1.97 -9.69
N ARG A 100 -18.14 2.54 -10.67
CA ARG A 100 -18.67 3.44 -11.69
C ARG A 100 -19.02 2.65 -12.95
N GLY A 101 -19.81 3.27 -13.83
CA GLY A 101 -20.19 2.66 -15.11
C GLY A 101 -19.02 2.44 -16.07
N ASP A 102 -17.91 3.16 -15.91
CA ASP A 102 -16.68 3.02 -16.72
C ASP A 102 -15.73 1.92 -16.23
N GLY A 103 -16.05 1.27 -15.11
CA GLY A 103 -15.27 0.19 -14.50
C GLY A 103 -14.30 0.62 -13.41
N LEU A 104 -14.07 1.92 -13.23
CA LEU A 104 -13.30 2.48 -12.11
C LEU A 104 -14.16 2.56 -10.83
N PHE A 105 -13.53 2.93 -9.73
CA PHE A 105 -14.20 3.13 -8.45
C PHE A 105 -14.10 4.59 -8.01
N ARG A 106 -15.24 5.15 -7.56
CA ARG A 106 -15.31 6.51 -7.01
C ARG A 106 -14.62 6.61 -5.67
N THR A 107 -14.17 7.82 -5.30
CA THR A 107 -13.37 8.02 -4.10
C THR A 107 -14.17 8.12 -2.81
N LEU A 108 -15.47 8.52 -2.86
CA LEU A 108 -16.23 8.86 -1.65
C LEU A 108 -17.71 8.52 -1.77
N CYS A 109 -18.23 7.82 -0.74
CA CYS A 109 -19.67 7.58 -0.58
C CYS A 109 -20.11 7.93 0.85
N ALA A 110 -21.42 8.11 1.04
CA ALA A 110 -22.03 8.02 2.36
C ALA A 110 -22.10 6.56 2.85
N ALA A 111 -22.45 6.34 4.11
CA ALA A 111 -22.53 4.99 4.68
C ALA A 111 -23.59 4.10 4.00
N ASP A 112 -24.70 4.69 3.51
CA ASP A 112 -25.74 4.00 2.75
C ASP A 112 -25.38 3.69 1.30
N GLY A 113 -24.18 4.12 0.86
CA GLY A 113 -23.69 3.92 -0.50
C GLY A 113 -24.01 5.05 -1.46
N THR A 114 -24.68 6.11 -1.03
CA THR A 114 -24.91 7.31 -1.87
C THR A 114 -23.56 7.92 -2.27
N ALA A 115 -23.37 8.12 -3.57
CA ALA A 115 -22.15 8.71 -4.12
C ALA A 115 -22.02 10.19 -3.70
N LEU A 116 -20.88 10.57 -3.17
CA LEU A 116 -20.57 11.94 -2.75
C LEU A 116 -19.46 12.57 -3.61
N ASP A 117 -18.56 11.76 -4.15
CA ASP A 117 -17.49 12.23 -5.05
C ASP A 117 -17.16 11.14 -6.07
N GLU A 118 -17.45 11.44 -7.33
CA GLU A 118 -17.30 10.54 -8.48
C GLU A 118 -15.85 10.46 -9.00
N ARG A 119 -14.92 11.26 -8.50
CA ARG A 119 -13.53 11.19 -8.94
C ARG A 119 -12.94 9.81 -8.68
N ALA A 120 -12.10 9.36 -9.61
CA ALA A 120 -11.39 8.09 -9.50
C ALA A 120 -9.89 8.38 -9.41
N PHE A 121 -9.28 8.13 -8.26
CA PHE A 121 -7.84 8.29 -8.06
C PHE A 121 -7.12 6.96 -8.27
N LEU A 122 -5.99 6.97 -8.96
CA LEU A 122 -5.15 5.77 -9.15
C LEU A 122 -4.79 5.11 -7.82
N TYR A 123 -4.53 5.91 -6.79
CA TYR A 123 -4.27 5.48 -5.43
C TYR A 123 -5.40 4.58 -4.87
N ASP A 124 -6.65 4.99 -5.03
CA ASP A 124 -7.80 4.22 -4.57
C ASP A 124 -7.93 2.91 -5.38
N GLN A 125 -7.74 2.96 -6.71
CA GLN A 125 -7.81 1.79 -7.58
C GLN A 125 -6.74 0.74 -7.22
N ALA A 126 -5.52 1.18 -6.89
CA ALA A 126 -4.45 0.29 -6.46
C ALA A 126 -4.83 -0.49 -5.20
N PHE A 127 -5.43 0.19 -4.20
CA PHE A 127 -5.93 -0.50 -3.00
C PHE A 127 -7.14 -1.39 -3.25
N VAL A 128 -7.98 -1.09 -4.25
CA VAL A 128 -9.03 -2.02 -4.68
C VAL A 128 -8.42 -3.31 -5.22
N LEU A 129 -7.43 -3.20 -6.12
CA LEU A 129 -6.72 -4.37 -6.66
C LEU A 129 -6.07 -5.20 -5.55
N LEU A 130 -5.41 -4.54 -4.59
CA LEU A 130 -4.77 -5.21 -3.45
C LEU A 130 -5.81 -5.95 -2.58
N ALA A 131 -6.91 -5.28 -2.25
CA ALA A 131 -7.97 -5.89 -1.44
C ALA A 131 -8.62 -7.09 -2.14
N LEU A 132 -8.85 -7.02 -3.44
CA LEU A 132 -9.35 -8.15 -4.23
C LEU A 132 -8.39 -9.34 -4.18
N ALA A 133 -7.07 -9.12 -4.33
CA ALA A 133 -6.06 -10.18 -4.24
C ALA A 133 -6.08 -10.86 -2.88
N GLU A 134 -6.06 -10.08 -1.81
CA GLU A 134 -5.96 -10.58 -0.44
C GLU A 134 -7.25 -11.23 0.06
N SER A 135 -8.42 -10.74 -0.37
CA SER A 135 -9.73 -11.30 -0.01
C SER A 135 -9.89 -12.77 -0.41
N ARG A 136 -9.18 -13.22 -1.45
CA ARG A 136 -9.17 -14.64 -1.89
C ARG A 136 -8.71 -15.58 -0.76
N LYS A 137 -7.86 -15.11 0.16
CA LYS A 137 -7.33 -15.91 1.29
C LYS A 137 -8.44 -16.41 2.22
N VAL A 138 -9.50 -15.63 2.38
CA VAL A 138 -10.60 -15.93 3.32
C VAL A 138 -11.92 -16.26 2.64
N LEU A 139 -12.15 -15.77 1.42
CA LEU A 139 -13.38 -16.04 0.67
C LEU A 139 -13.29 -17.33 -0.19
N GLY A 140 -12.06 -17.79 -0.49
CA GLY A 140 -11.84 -18.98 -1.33
C GLY A 140 -12.50 -18.85 -2.70
N ALA A 141 -13.10 -19.95 -3.18
CA ALA A 141 -13.78 -20.00 -4.48
C ALA A 141 -15.16 -19.31 -4.51
N ARG A 142 -15.63 -18.73 -3.42
CA ARG A 142 -16.97 -18.11 -3.35
C ARG A 142 -17.14 -16.85 -4.18
N GLY A 143 -16.06 -16.26 -4.63
CA GLY A 143 -16.09 -15.13 -5.54
C GLY A 143 -14.89 -15.23 -6.47
N ASP A 144 -15.14 -15.39 -7.76
CA ASP A 144 -14.07 -15.22 -8.73
C ASP A 144 -13.71 -13.72 -8.80
N LEU A 145 -12.79 -13.31 -7.92
CA LEU A 145 -12.32 -11.93 -7.84
C LEU A 145 -11.30 -11.59 -8.93
N ALA A 146 -10.76 -12.60 -9.63
CA ALA A 146 -9.76 -12.38 -10.68
C ALA A 146 -10.36 -11.66 -11.91
N PRO A 147 -11.54 -12.01 -12.46
CA PRO A 147 -12.15 -11.24 -13.53
C PRO A 147 -12.45 -9.79 -13.13
N GLN A 148 -12.82 -9.54 -11.86
CA GLN A 148 -13.08 -8.18 -11.38
C GLN A 148 -11.79 -7.35 -11.33
N ALA A 149 -10.67 -7.97 -10.91
CA ALA A 149 -9.37 -7.32 -10.87
C ALA A 149 -8.83 -7.07 -12.30
N LEU A 150 -8.96 -8.03 -13.20
CA LEU A 150 -8.57 -7.86 -14.61
C LEU A 150 -9.45 -6.81 -15.30
N GLY A 151 -10.75 -6.77 -15.02
CA GLY A 151 -11.65 -5.72 -15.53
C GLY A 151 -11.27 -4.33 -15.03
N LEU A 152 -10.83 -4.20 -13.76
CA LEU A 152 -10.31 -2.93 -13.25
C LEU A 152 -8.97 -2.58 -13.90
N LEU A 153 -8.05 -3.52 -14.07
CA LEU A 153 -6.77 -3.29 -14.76
C LEU A 153 -7.00 -2.84 -16.22
N ASP A 154 -7.97 -3.45 -16.92
CA ASP A 154 -8.37 -3.02 -18.27
C ASP A 154 -8.92 -1.57 -18.26
N ALA A 155 -9.80 -1.24 -17.30
CA ALA A 155 -10.30 0.11 -17.14
C ALA A 155 -9.18 1.13 -16.86
N LEU A 156 -8.20 0.78 -16.01
CA LEU A 156 -7.02 1.60 -15.76
C LEU A 156 -6.20 1.83 -17.04
N ARG A 157 -5.97 0.76 -17.81
CA ARG A 157 -5.23 0.84 -19.09
C ARG A 157 -5.96 1.68 -20.13
N ARG A 158 -7.28 1.59 -20.19
CA ARG A 158 -8.09 2.35 -21.15
C ARG A 158 -8.23 3.83 -20.78
N LEU A 159 -8.36 4.16 -19.48
CA LEU A 159 -8.79 5.49 -19.03
C LEU A 159 -7.68 6.30 -18.37
N LEU A 160 -6.69 5.66 -17.77
CA LEU A 160 -5.63 6.34 -17.03
C LEU A 160 -4.23 6.07 -17.58
N LYS A 161 -4.07 5.14 -18.55
CA LYS A 161 -2.74 4.86 -19.13
C LYS A 161 -2.26 6.06 -19.94
N ARG A 162 -1.03 6.49 -19.66
CA ARG A 162 -0.36 7.56 -20.40
C ARG A 162 0.22 7.04 -21.72
N THR A 163 0.46 7.93 -22.68
CA THR A 163 1.18 7.62 -23.92
C THR A 163 2.59 7.10 -23.65
N GLY A 164 3.22 7.60 -22.58
CA GLY A 164 4.52 7.12 -22.06
C GLY A 164 4.34 6.12 -20.91
N PRO A 165 5.36 5.94 -20.05
CA PRO A 165 5.30 5.06 -18.88
C PRO A 165 4.31 5.57 -17.84
N GLY A 166 3.74 4.64 -17.06
CA GLY A 166 2.87 4.93 -15.93
C GLY A 166 1.45 5.36 -16.29
N PHE A 167 0.77 5.93 -15.32
CA PHE A 167 -0.65 6.25 -15.34
C PHE A 167 -0.90 7.68 -14.85
N GLU A 168 -2.05 8.26 -15.22
CA GLU A 168 -2.56 9.49 -14.62
C GLU A 168 -2.87 9.27 -13.14
N SER A 169 -2.71 10.33 -12.33
CA SER A 169 -2.99 10.27 -10.88
C SER A 169 -4.48 10.10 -10.56
N GLY A 170 -5.36 10.37 -11.54
CA GLY A 170 -6.80 10.20 -11.39
C GLY A 170 -7.61 10.65 -12.60
N LEU A 171 -8.94 10.41 -12.54
CA LEU A 171 -9.90 10.86 -13.53
C LEU A 171 -10.96 11.74 -12.82
N PRO A 172 -11.15 13.01 -13.25
CA PRO A 172 -10.44 13.68 -14.34
C PRO A 172 -8.93 13.78 -14.08
N GLU A 173 -8.17 13.96 -15.16
CA GLU A 173 -6.71 14.12 -15.11
C GLU A 173 -6.28 15.15 -14.07
N ARG A 174 -5.20 14.85 -13.38
CA ARG A 174 -4.72 15.68 -12.29
C ARG A 174 -3.20 15.73 -12.21
N MET A 175 -2.70 16.94 -12.29
CA MET A 175 -1.27 17.21 -12.02
C MET A 175 -1.07 17.62 -10.55
N PRO A 176 0.11 17.38 -9.99
CA PRO A 176 1.24 16.67 -10.57
C PRO A 176 1.02 15.14 -10.67
N LEU A 177 1.82 14.48 -11.49
CA LEU A 177 1.96 13.02 -11.41
C LEU A 177 2.65 12.66 -10.09
N LEU A 178 2.26 11.54 -9.50
CA LEU A 178 2.72 11.14 -8.17
C LEU A 178 3.37 9.76 -8.18
N ALA A 179 4.46 9.59 -7.43
CA ALA A 179 5.11 8.30 -7.22
C ALA A 179 4.23 7.35 -6.37
N ASN A 180 3.60 7.88 -5.33
CA ASN A 180 2.85 7.12 -4.33
C ASN A 180 1.75 6.20 -4.93
N PRO A 181 0.85 6.64 -5.83
CA PRO A 181 -0.13 5.72 -6.45
C PRO A 181 0.50 4.57 -7.22
N HIS A 182 1.65 4.80 -7.87
CA HIS A 182 2.37 3.77 -8.62
C HIS A 182 3.03 2.74 -7.69
N MET A 183 3.48 3.16 -6.52
CA MET A 183 3.98 2.28 -5.48
C MET A 183 2.93 1.24 -5.06
N HIS A 184 1.74 1.70 -4.72
CA HIS A 184 0.65 0.79 -4.35
C HIS A 184 0.11 -0.04 -5.52
N LEU A 185 0.21 0.49 -6.75
CA LEU A 185 -0.10 -0.30 -7.94
C LEU A 185 0.89 -1.46 -8.13
N LEU A 186 2.19 -1.22 -7.88
CA LEU A 186 3.21 -2.27 -7.85
C LEU A 186 2.93 -3.29 -6.73
N GLU A 187 2.55 -2.82 -5.53
CA GLU A 187 2.19 -3.68 -4.41
C GLU A 187 1.04 -4.63 -4.76
N ALA A 188 -0.02 -4.08 -5.37
CA ALA A 188 -1.17 -4.85 -5.81
C ALA A 188 -0.80 -5.86 -6.92
N ALA A 189 -0.01 -5.45 -7.91
CA ALA A 189 0.44 -6.33 -8.98
C ALA A 189 1.27 -7.51 -8.43
N LEU A 190 2.18 -7.26 -7.48
CA LEU A 190 2.95 -8.30 -6.79
C LEU A 190 2.06 -9.26 -5.97
N ALA A 191 0.96 -8.77 -5.38
CA ALA A 191 0.00 -9.63 -4.69
C ALA A 191 -0.73 -10.55 -5.68
N TRP A 192 -1.10 -10.05 -6.85
CA TRP A 192 -1.73 -10.85 -7.91
C TRP A 192 -0.77 -11.84 -8.57
N CYS A 193 0.51 -11.50 -8.78
CA CYS A 193 1.53 -12.46 -9.24
C CYS A 193 1.64 -13.66 -8.28
N GLY A 194 1.52 -13.45 -6.98
CA GLY A 194 1.51 -14.53 -5.99
C GLY A 194 0.20 -15.32 -5.90
N ALA A 195 -0.89 -14.76 -6.42
CA ALA A 195 -2.24 -15.30 -6.28
C ALA A 195 -2.80 -15.93 -7.57
N GLY A 196 -2.20 -15.67 -8.73
CA GLY A 196 -2.66 -16.11 -10.04
C GLY A 196 -1.55 -16.15 -11.07
N GLN A 197 -1.87 -16.68 -12.26
CA GLN A 197 -0.89 -16.88 -13.35
C GLN A 197 -1.14 -15.96 -14.56
N ASP A 198 -2.02 -14.94 -14.44
CA ASP A 198 -2.28 -14.07 -15.57
C ASP A 198 -1.05 -13.17 -15.84
N PRO A 199 -0.50 -13.22 -17.08
CA PRO A 199 0.72 -12.48 -17.43
C PRO A 199 0.57 -10.95 -17.35
N ALA A 200 -0.66 -10.43 -17.33
CA ALA A 200 -0.90 -8.99 -17.22
C ALA A 200 -0.34 -8.41 -15.93
N TRP A 201 -0.30 -9.19 -14.84
CA TRP A 201 0.26 -8.75 -13.57
C TRP A 201 1.79 -8.67 -13.60
N ALA A 202 2.45 -9.65 -14.21
CA ALA A 202 3.91 -9.62 -14.40
C ALA A 202 4.32 -8.42 -15.28
N ALA A 203 3.59 -8.19 -16.37
CA ALA A 203 3.82 -7.02 -17.24
C ALA A 203 3.63 -5.69 -16.50
N LEU A 204 2.63 -5.61 -15.59
CA LEU A 204 2.44 -4.41 -14.77
C LEU A 204 3.59 -4.22 -13.76
N VAL A 205 4.07 -5.30 -13.14
CA VAL A 205 5.26 -5.27 -12.25
C VAL A 205 6.48 -4.73 -13.00
N GLU A 206 6.73 -5.24 -14.21
CA GLU A 206 7.85 -4.80 -15.05
C GLU A 206 7.70 -3.31 -15.42
N GLU A 207 6.52 -2.88 -15.85
CA GLU A 207 6.23 -1.50 -16.24
C GLU A 207 6.48 -0.52 -15.09
N ILE A 208 5.90 -0.78 -13.91
CA ILE A 208 6.03 0.13 -12.77
C ILE A 208 7.45 0.08 -12.18
N THR A 209 8.11 -1.06 -12.20
CA THR A 209 9.52 -1.17 -11.79
C THR A 209 10.41 -0.36 -12.74
N ALA A 210 10.21 -0.47 -14.05
CA ALA A 210 10.96 0.33 -15.02
C ALA A 210 10.75 1.83 -14.79
N LEU A 211 9.50 2.28 -14.60
CA LEU A 211 9.19 3.67 -14.27
C LEU A 211 9.94 4.13 -13.01
N ALA A 212 9.94 3.31 -11.95
CA ALA A 212 10.63 3.65 -10.71
C ALA A 212 12.13 3.83 -10.92
N LEU A 213 12.78 2.89 -11.63
CA LEU A 213 14.22 2.89 -11.84
C LEU A 213 14.70 3.96 -12.84
N THR A 214 13.85 4.38 -13.79
CA THR A 214 14.25 5.33 -14.83
C THR A 214 13.81 6.77 -14.58
N SER A 215 12.77 6.98 -13.75
CA SER A 215 12.13 8.29 -13.64
C SER A 215 11.85 8.74 -12.21
N LEU A 216 11.44 7.81 -11.30
CA LEU A 216 11.06 8.22 -9.95
C LEU A 216 12.25 8.34 -9.01
N ILE A 217 13.29 7.53 -9.23
CA ILE A 217 14.55 7.62 -8.47
C ILE A 217 15.46 8.63 -9.16
N ASP A 218 15.78 9.70 -8.45
CA ASP A 218 16.70 10.73 -8.94
C ASP A 218 18.12 10.16 -9.11
N PRO A 219 18.71 10.22 -10.31
CA PRO A 219 20.04 9.65 -10.55
C PRO A 219 21.16 10.37 -9.80
N ALA A 220 20.96 11.62 -9.39
CA ALA A 220 21.97 12.41 -8.70
C ALA A 220 22.06 12.06 -7.20
N SER A 221 20.93 12.03 -6.50
CA SER A 221 20.85 11.72 -5.07
C SER A 221 20.65 10.22 -4.80
N GLY A 222 20.03 9.51 -5.73
CA GLY A 222 19.55 8.14 -5.56
C GLY A 222 18.26 8.05 -4.72
N ALA A 223 17.67 9.18 -4.35
CA ALA A 223 16.43 9.22 -3.59
C ALA A 223 15.21 9.09 -4.50
N LEU A 224 14.13 8.52 -3.98
CA LEU A 224 12.83 8.54 -4.62
C LEU A 224 12.20 9.92 -4.42
N LEU A 225 11.73 10.52 -5.51
CA LEU A 225 11.01 11.79 -5.52
C LEU A 225 9.51 11.55 -5.62
N GLU A 226 8.70 12.51 -5.16
CA GLU A 226 7.26 12.32 -4.99
C GLU A 226 6.41 12.91 -6.12
N ARG A 227 6.84 14.02 -6.74
CA ARG A 227 6.02 14.85 -7.62
C ARG A 227 6.70 15.15 -8.95
N PHE A 228 5.94 14.97 -10.05
CA PHE A 228 6.48 15.05 -11.41
C PHE A 228 5.56 15.83 -12.34
N GLY A 229 6.15 16.46 -13.36
CA GLY A 229 5.45 17.01 -14.50
C GLY A 229 4.96 15.93 -15.47
N GLU A 230 4.36 16.35 -16.59
CA GLU A 230 3.78 15.44 -17.60
C GLU A 230 4.77 14.44 -18.19
N ASP A 231 6.03 14.79 -18.25
CA ASP A 231 7.13 13.98 -18.82
C ASP A 231 7.93 13.22 -17.77
N TRP A 232 7.41 13.07 -16.57
CA TRP A 232 8.09 12.51 -15.40
C TRP A 232 9.34 13.28 -14.97
N ARG A 233 9.50 14.54 -15.39
CA ARG A 233 10.51 15.40 -14.81
C ARG A 233 10.13 15.79 -13.39
N PRO A 234 11.08 15.67 -12.45
CA PRO A 234 10.84 16.09 -11.09
C PRO A 234 10.43 17.57 -11.01
N LEU A 235 9.43 17.87 -10.19
CA LEU A 235 9.12 19.25 -9.85
C LEU A 235 10.23 19.85 -8.98
N SER A 236 10.33 21.18 -8.93
CA SER A 236 11.27 21.86 -8.04
C SER A 236 10.79 21.87 -6.58
N LEU A 237 11.68 22.16 -5.64
CA LEU A 237 11.34 22.39 -4.24
C LEU A 237 10.25 23.48 -4.10
N ALA A 238 10.33 24.57 -4.86
CA ALA A 238 9.32 25.62 -4.87
C ALA A 238 7.93 25.14 -5.33
N GLN A 239 7.87 24.05 -6.09
CA GLN A 239 6.65 23.38 -6.51
C GLN A 239 6.23 22.24 -5.57
N GLY A 240 6.83 22.17 -4.38
CA GLY A 240 6.49 21.23 -3.34
C GLY A 240 7.10 19.84 -3.49
N GLN A 241 8.25 19.71 -4.19
CA GLN A 241 8.98 18.44 -4.24
C GLN A 241 9.55 18.10 -2.87
N VAL A 242 9.37 16.84 -2.45
CA VAL A 242 9.90 16.30 -1.20
C VAL A 242 10.41 14.87 -1.41
N VAL A 243 11.13 14.37 -0.42
CA VAL A 243 11.49 12.97 -0.23
C VAL A 243 10.83 12.50 1.06
N GLU A 244 9.98 11.48 1.02
CA GLU A 244 9.39 10.88 2.20
C GLU A 244 10.23 9.66 2.64
N PRO A 245 10.91 9.67 3.80
CA PRO A 245 11.67 8.51 4.29
C PRO A 245 10.83 7.24 4.36
N GLY A 246 9.56 7.35 4.73
CA GLY A 246 8.62 6.23 4.72
C GLY A 246 8.49 5.57 3.35
N HIS A 247 8.42 6.35 2.28
CA HIS A 247 8.36 5.84 0.92
C HIS A 247 9.71 5.26 0.45
N LEU A 248 10.85 5.80 0.91
CA LEU A 248 12.15 5.16 0.65
C LEU A 248 12.17 3.73 1.20
N PHE A 249 11.64 3.51 2.42
CA PHE A 249 11.54 2.20 3.03
C PHE A 249 10.53 1.31 2.30
N GLU A 250 9.36 1.81 1.95
CA GLU A 250 8.31 1.04 1.29
C GLU A 250 8.72 0.61 -0.11
N TRP A 251 9.30 1.51 -0.92
CA TRP A 251 9.88 1.16 -2.22
C TRP A 251 11.04 0.17 -2.09
N SER A 252 11.91 0.34 -1.08
CA SER A 252 12.96 -0.64 -0.81
C SER A 252 12.37 -2.04 -0.60
N TRP A 253 11.33 -2.15 0.21
CA TRP A 253 10.65 -3.43 0.46
C TRP A 253 10.02 -4.01 -0.81
N LEU A 254 9.35 -3.19 -1.62
CA LEU A 254 8.72 -3.63 -2.88
C LEU A 254 9.77 -4.10 -3.90
N LEU A 255 10.83 -3.32 -4.12
CA LEU A 255 11.90 -3.68 -5.04
C LEU A 255 12.66 -4.94 -4.61
N GLN A 256 12.79 -5.19 -3.30
CA GLN A 256 13.26 -6.47 -2.79
C GLN A 256 12.33 -7.64 -3.14
N ARG A 257 11.02 -7.40 -3.25
CA ARG A 257 10.05 -8.43 -3.69
C ARG A 257 10.11 -8.67 -5.21
N VAL A 258 10.30 -7.62 -5.98
CA VAL A 258 10.53 -7.71 -7.44
C VAL A 258 11.76 -8.58 -7.72
N GLY A 259 12.88 -8.31 -7.07
CA GLY A 259 14.12 -9.05 -7.29
C GLY A 259 14.86 -8.57 -8.54
N GLY A 260 15.88 -9.33 -8.94
CA GLY A 260 16.78 -8.93 -10.03
C GLY A 260 17.83 -7.89 -9.59
N ALA A 261 18.96 -7.84 -10.31
CA ALA A 261 20.13 -7.07 -9.85
C ALA A 261 19.84 -5.56 -9.71
N ALA A 262 19.19 -4.95 -10.70
CA ALA A 262 18.91 -3.51 -10.70
C ALA A 262 17.93 -3.11 -9.58
N ALA A 263 16.82 -3.85 -9.42
CA ALA A 263 15.84 -3.58 -8.37
C ALA A 263 16.44 -3.79 -6.97
N LEU A 264 17.26 -4.81 -6.76
CA LEU A 264 17.93 -5.05 -5.49
C LEU A 264 18.98 -3.98 -5.15
N ALA A 265 19.73 -3.50 -6.14
CA ALA A 265 20.68 -2.39 -5.94
C ALA A 265 19.93 -1.10 -5.55
N ALA A 266 18.84 -0.77 -6.25
CA ALA A 266 17.99 0.37 -5.90
C ALA A 266 17.37 0.22 -4.51
N ALA A 267 16.86 -0.98 -4.18
CA ALA A 267 16.28 -1.27 -2.86
C ALA A 267 17.26 -0.99 -1.72
N ARG A 268 18.51 -1.46 -1.83
CA ARG A 268 19.57 -1.19 -0.84
C ARG A 268 19.85 0.30 -0.75
N ARG A 269 20.01 0.98 -1.89
CA ARG A 269 20.28 2.41 -1.91
C ARG A 269 19.19 3.22 -1.21
N LEU A 270 17.91 2.94 -1.50
CA LEU A 270 16.79 3.61 -0.86
C LEU A 270 16.76 3.36 0.65
N LEU A 271 17.00 2.12 1.09
CA LEU A 271 17.09 1.78 2.51
C LEU A 271 18.21 2.55 3.22
N GLU A 272 19.42 2.57 2.64
CA GLU A 272 20.57 3.30 3.17
C GLU A 272 20.29 4.80 3.30
N LEU A 273 19.68 5.41 2.28
CA LEU A 273 19.30 6.82 2.30
C LEU A 273 18.26 7.12 3.38
N GLY A 274 17.23 6.27 3.47
CA GLY A 274 16.20 6.36 4.51
C GLY A 274 16.80 6.30 5.92
N GLU A 275 17.67 5.31 6.18
CA GLU A 275 18.33 5.16 7.49
C GLU A 275 19.28 6.32 7.81
N ARG A 276 20.07 6.75 6.83
CA ARG A 276 21.11 7.77 7.04
C ARG A 276 20.54 9.19 7.21
N HIS A 277 19.53 9.55 6.42
CA HIS A 277 19.03 10.91 6.34
C HIS A 277 17.64 11.06 6.96
N GLY A 278 16.82 10.03 6.88
CA GLY A 278 15.41 10.03 7.27
C GLY A 278 15.14 9.56 8.71
N VAL A 279 16.16 9.15 9.49
CA VAL A 279 15.99 8.65 10.85
C VAL A 279 16.74 9.53 11.84
N ARG A 280 16.07 9.96 12.92
CA ARG A 280 16.68 10.67 14.04
C ARG A 280 16.16 10.09 15.36
N GLY A 281 17.06 9.86 16.31
CA GLY A 281 16.67 9.28 17.61
C GLY A 281 15.97 7.91 17.49
N GLY A 282 16.26 7.14 16.43
CA GLY A 282 15.61 5.85 16.18
C GLY A 282 14.24 5.94 15.50
N VAL A 283 13.74 7.13 15.16
CA VAL A 283 12.41 7.38 14.60
C VAL A 283 12.54 7.90 13.16
N ALA A 284 11.79 7.32 12.23
CA ALA A 284 11.68 7.80 10.86
C ALA A 284 10.87 9.11 10.82
N LEU A 285 11.43 10.12 10.15
CA LEU A 285 10.86 11.46 10.00
C LEU A 285 9.84 11.49 8.86
N ASN A 286 9.05 12.57 8.79
CA ASN A 286 8.05 12.74 7.75
C ASN A 286 8.68 13.06 6.39
N GLU A 287 9.44 14.15 6.29
CA GLU A 287 9.86 14.67 4.99
C GLU A 287 11.29 15.23 5.03
N LEU A 288 12.00 15.03 3.94
CA LEU A 288 13.28 15.65 3.60
C LEU A 288 13.10 16.52 2.34
N ASN A 289 13.97 17.49 2.18
CA ASN A 289 14.16 18.19 0.90
C ASN A 289 14.78 17.24 -0.16
N PRO A 290 14.72 17.55 -1.45
CA PRO A 290 15.35 16.75 -2.50
C PRO A 290 16.88 16.56 -2.34
N ASP A 291 17.56 17.49 -1.66
CA ASP A 291 18.98 17.38 -1.30
C ASP A 291 19.23 16.56 -0.01
N LEU A 292 18.21 15.91 0.50
CA LEU A 292 18.23 15.08 1.71
C LEU A 292 18.44 15.84 3.03
N THR A 293 18.38 17.17 3.02
CA THR A 293 18.30 17.96 4.24
C THR A 293 16.91 17.87 4.87
N LEU A 294 16.80 18.13 6.15
CA LEU A 294 15.54 18.05 6.89
C LEU A 294 14.50 19.06 6.39
N HIS A 295 13.28 18.59 6.09
CA HIS A 295 12.13 19.42 5.78
C HIS A 295 11.08 19.41 6.91
N ASP A 296 10.48 18.27 7.21
CA ASP A 296 9.51 18.10 8.32
C ASP A 296 10.04 17.10 9.36
N PRO A 297 10.40 17.57 10.59
CA PRO A 297 10.93 16.71 11.65
C PRO A 297 9.86 15.88 12.35
N SER A 298 8.59 16.10 12.10
CA SER A 298 7.52 15.32 12.73
C SER A 298 7.58 13.86 12.30
N ALA A 299 6.88 12.97 13.01
CA ALA A 299 6.90 11.55 12.73
C ALA A 299 5.48 10.98 12.81
N ARG A 300 5.16 10.15 11.82
CA ARG A 300 3.93 9.35 11.77
C ARG A 300 4.25 7.88 12.06
N LEU A 301 3.23 7.09 12.39
CA LEU A 301 3.40 5.68 12.71
C LEU A 301 3.75 4.85 11.45
N TRP A 302 3.13 5.13 10.31
CA TRP A 302 3.29 4.31 9.11
C TRP A 302 4.74 4.23 8.59
N PRO A 303 5.58 5.31 8.60
CA PRO A 303 6.98 5.19 8.19
C PRO A 303 7.78 4.23 9.08
N GLN A 304 7.41 4.10 10.37
CA GLN A 304 8.07 3.18 11.29
C GLN A 304 7.80 1.71 10.89
N THR A 305 6.56 1.42 10.48
CA THR A 305 6.19 0.08 10.01
C THR A 305 6.85 -0.27 8.69
N GLU A 306 6.97 0.68 7.76
CA GLU A 306 7.66 0.47 6.49
C GLU A 306 9.17 0.25 6.68
N ARG A 307 9.78 1.03 7.58
CA ARG A 307 11.17 0.85 7.98
C ARG A 307 11.41 -0.56 8.53
N LEU A 308 10.55 -1.02 9.44
CA LEU A 308 10.63 -2.37 10.00
C LEU A 308 10.51 -3.44 8.91
N LYS A 309 9.55 -3.29 8.00
CA LYS A 309 9.27 -4.21 6.88
C LYS A 309 10.47 -4.36 5.95
N ALA A 310 11.07 -3.23 5.54
CA ALA A 310 12.23 -3.20 4.64
C ALA A 310 13.47 -3.85 5.26
N ASN A 311 13.78 -3.50 6.51
CA ASN A 311 14.93 -4.06 7.23
C ASN A 311 14.77 -5.55 7.53
N ALA A 312 13.59 -5.98 7.99
CA ALA A 312 13.32 -7.39 8.27
C ALA A 312 13.49 -8.26 7.02
N ARG A 313 13.05 -7.76 5.85
CA ARG A 313 13.20 -8.49 4.60
C ARG A 313 14.67 -8.58 4.14
N LEU A 314 15.43 -7.49 4.30
CA LEU A 314 16.86 -7.50 3.97
C LEU A 314 17.61 -8.49 4.85
N ALA A 315 17.37 -8.50 6.15
CA ALA A 315 18.00 -9.42 7.10
C ALA A 315 17.75 -10.91 6.78
N VAL A 316 16.56 -11.23 6.21
CA VAL A 316 16.27 -12.61 5.75
C VAL A 316 17.05 -12.96 4.49
N ARG A 317 17.31 -12.00 3.61
CA ARG A 317 18.05 -12.23 2.36
C ARG A 317 19.55 -12.28 2.55
N GLU A 318 20.08 -11.52 3.49
CA GLU A 318 21.50 -11.32 3.76
C GLU A 318 21.75 -11.52 5.26
N PRO A 319 21.78 -12.79 5.74
CA PRO A 319 22.06 -13.07 7.14
C PRO A 319 23.50 -12.62 7.46
N GLY A 320 23.65 -11.46 8.11
CA GLY A 320 24.95 -10.87 8.46
C GLY A 320 25.03 -9.35 8.28
N HIS A 321 23.97 -8.75 7.77
CA HIS A 321 23.80 -7.27 7.79
C HIS A 321 23.05 -6.80 9.02
#